data_111beeb117d14b900361e3b3ef6b232e
#
_entry.id   111beeb117d14b900361e3b3ef6b232e
#
_cell.length_a   1.000
_cell.length_b   1.000
_cell.length_c   1.000
_cell.angle_alpha   90.00
_cell.angle_beta   90.00
_cell.angle_gamma   90.00
#
_symmetry.space_group_name_H-M   'P 1'
#
loop_
_entity.id
_entity.type
_entity.pdbx_description
1 polymer ?
#
loop_
_entity_poly.entity_id
_entity_poly.type
_entity_poly.pdbx_seq_one_letter_code
_entity_poly.pdbx_strand_id
1 'polypeptide(L)'
;MKFNPNLFLAWFWILLGFVTGMVLGLFFRDEHWLGGYGSFQRRMYRLAHISFFGLGAVNLLFWLTAQNVSLTGPFAGVASWAFVVGAITMPVCCGIMAHFPKAHLLFTVPVVSLILGGALTLTLVLHEPQSVKAANTAGPAANHQLSTANSP
;
A
#
# COMPACT_ATOMS: atom_id res chain seq x y z
N MET A 1 -15.42 1.06 15.53
CA MET A 1 -14.27 1.22 14.63
C MET A 1 -14.66 0.69 13.27
N LYS A 2 -14.58 1.50 12.20
CA LYS A 2 -14.74 0.97 10.83
C LYS A 2 -13.47 0.22 10.46
N PHE A 3 -13.60 -1.05 10.07
CA PHE A 3 -12.49 -1.84 9.57
C PHE A 3 -11.94 -1.21 8.28
N ASN A 4 -10.64 -0.88 8.27
CA ASN A 4 -9.98 -0.35 7.10
C ASN A 4 -9.00 -1.39 6.53
N PRO A 5 -9.28 -1.96 5.35
CA PRO A 5 -8.49 -3.05 4.80
C PRO A 5 -7.03 -2.66 4.52
N ASN A 6 -6.77 -1.44 4.08
CA ASN A 6 -5.43 -0.98 3.79
C ASN A 6 -4.57 -0.85 5.06
N LEU A 7 -5.11 -0.31 6.14
CA LEU A 7 -4.39 -0.19 7.40
C LEU A 7 -4.11 -1.57 8.01
N PHE A 8 -5.11 -2.47 8.01
CA PHE A 8 -4.92 -3.83 8.48
C PHE A 8 -3.85 -4.56 7.67
N LEU A 9 -3.94 -4.51 6.34
CA LEU A 9 -3.00 -5.16 5.44
C LEU A 9 -1.59 -4.59 5.59
N ALA A 10 -1.45 -3.27 5.79
CA ALA A 10 -0.17 -2.63 6.02
C ALA A 10 0.58 -3.25 7.21
N TRP A 11 -0.05 -3.28 8.37
CA TRP A 11 0.57 -3.82 9.58
C TRP A 11 0.78 -5.34 9.50
N PHE A 12 -0.19 -6.07 8.94
CA PHE A 12 -0.07 -7.51 8.74
C PHE A 12 1.11 -7.86 7.82
N TRP A 13 1.29 -7.10 6.70
CA TRP A 13 2.40 -7.30 5.78
C TRP A 13 3.75 -6.93 6.39
N ILE A 14 3.83 -5.85 7.14
CA ILE A 14 5.07 -5.48 7.86
C ILE A 14 5.46 -6.58 8.85
N LEU A 15 4.51 -7.09 9.62
CA LEU A 15 4.75 -8.19 10.54
C LEU A 15 5.21 -9.46 9.81
N LEU A 16 4.52 -9.82 8.72
CA LEU A 16 4.88 -10.97 7.89
C LEU A 16 6.26 -10.78 7.24
N GLY A 17 6.63 -9.55 6.89
CA GLY A 17 7.96 -9.19 6.43
C GLY A 17 9.03 -9.51 7.48
N PHE A 18 8.84 -9.14 8.74
CA PHE A 18 9.78 -9.50 9.81
C PHE A 18 9.89 -11.01 10.02
N VAL A 19 8.77 -11.73 10.05
CA VAL A 19 8.74 -13.18 10.22
C VAL A 19 9.46 -13.89 9.06
N THR A 20 9.12 -13.52 7.82
CA THR A 20 9.78 -14.10 6.63
C THR A 20 11.25 -13.73 6.54
N GLY A 21 11.64 -12.53 6.95
CA GLY A 21 13.04 -12.11 7.03
C GLY A 21 13.84 -12.93 8.03
N MET A 22 13.28 -13.21 9.20
CA MET A 22 13.89 -14.07 10.19
C MET A 22 14.08 -15.50 9.65
N VAL A 23 13.03 -16.07 9.05
CA VAL A 23 13.10 -17.42 8.44
C VAL A 23 14.16 -17.46 7.32
N LEU A 24 14.12 -16.53 6.38
CA LEU A 24 15.11 -16.46 5.32
C LEU A 24 16.53 -16.28 5.87
N GLY A 25 16.72 -15.43 6.89
CA GLY A 25 18.01 -15.22 7.53
C GLY A 25 18.62 -16.49 8.10
N LEU A 26 17.82 -17.37 8.69
CA LEU A 26 18.27 -18.66 9.19
C LEU A 26 18.77 -19.59 8.06
N PHE A 27 18.04 -19.62 6.93
CA PHE A 27 18.40 -20.46 5.78
C PHE A 27 19.54 -19.88 4.93
N PHE A 28 19.78 -18.56 4.98
CA PHE A 28 20.88 -17.94 4.22
C PHE A 28 22.29 -18.34 4.68
N ARG A 29 22.42 -18.97 5.84
CA ARG A 29 23.71 -19.50 6.33
C ARG A 29 24.20 -20.68 5.50
N ASP A 30 23.28 -21.41 4.86
CA ASP A 30 23.64 -22.50 3.95
C ASP A 30 23.86 -21.94 2.53
N GLU A 31 25.09 -22.03 2.04
CA GLU A 31 25.47 -21.53 0.71
C GLU A 31 24.78 -22.32 -0.41
N HIS A 32 24.47 -23.60 -0.18
CA HIS A 32 23.83 -24.47 -1.18
C HIS A 32 22.31 -24.40 -1.19
N TRP A 33 21.71 -23.75 -0.19
CA TRP A 33 20.26 -23.63 -0.08
C TRP A 33 19.66 -23.01 -1.35
N LEU A 34 18.63 -23.66 -1.94
CA LEU A 34 17.95 -23.26 -3.16
C LEU A 34 18.86 -22.99 -4.37
N GLY A 35 19.95 -23.77 -4.52
CA GLY A 35 20.84 -23.67 -5.67
C GLY A 35 21.88 -22.54 -5.59
N GLY A 36 22.13 -22.03 -4.39
CA GLY A 36 23.18 -21.05 -4.15
C GLY A 36 22.73 -19.58 -4.25
N TYR A 37 23.62 -18.68 -3.85
CA TYR A 37 23.32 -17.25 -3.67
C TYR A 37 22.81 -16.56 -4.94
N GLY A 38 23.31 -16.93 -6.11
CA GLY A 38 22.94 -16.37 -7.41
C GLY A 38 21.72 -17.02 -8.05
N SER A 39 21.12 -18.05 -7.46
CA SER A 39 20.01 -18.78 -8.05
C SER A 39 18.75 -17.93 -8.27
N PHE A 40 17.98 -18.26 -9.30
CA PHE A 40 16.72 -17.61 -9.61
C PHE A 40 15.71 -17.76 -8.45
N GLN A 41 15.62 -18.96 -7.87
CA GLN A 41 14.72 -19.24 -6.74
C GLN A 41 15.04 -18.33 -5.56
N ARG A 42 16.30 -18.25 -5.15
CA ARG A 42 16.73 -17.43 -4.01
C ARG A 42 16.46 -15.94 -4.25
N ARG A 43 16.56 -15.46 -5.49
CA ARG A 43 16.20 -14.09 -5.87
C ARG A 43 14.69 -13.85 -5.75
N MET A 44 13.85 -14.82 -6.16
CA MET A 44 12.39 -14.70 -6.05
C MET A 44 11.92 -14.67 -4.59
N TYR A 45 12.50 -15.49 -3.71
CA TYR A 45 12.18 -15.44 -2.28
C TYR A 45 12.59 -14.12 -1.62
N ARG A 46 13.74 -13.55 -1.99
CA ARG A 46 14.13 -12.20 -1.53
C ARG A 46 13.16 -11.13 -2.02
N LEU A 47 12.73 -11.21 -3.27
CA LEU A 47 11.77 -10.27 -3.84
C LEU A 47 10.41 -10.38 -3.13
N ALA A 48 9.93 -11.59 -2.87
CA ALA A 48 8.72 -11.83 -2.08
C ALA A 48 8.81 -11.20 -0.68
N HIS A 49 9.93 -11.41 0.01
CA HIS A 49 10.17 -10.84 1.33
C HIS A 49 10.19 -9.29 1.31
N ILE A 50 10.91 -8.69 0.38
CA ILE A 50 10.97 -7.21 0.26
C ILE A 50 9.59 -6.65 -0.11
N SER A 51 8.80 -7.37 -0.90
CA SER A 51 7.46 -6.92 -1.30
C SER A 51 6.50 -6.79 -0.13
N PHE A 52 6.66 -7.57 0.94
CA PHE A 52 5.85 -7.40 2.16
C PHE A 52 6.04 -6.01 2.77
N PHE A 53 7.28 -5.56 2.93
CA PHE A 53 7.55 -4.22 3.46
C PHE A 53 7.11 -3.11 2.50
N GLY A 54 7.50 -3.21 1.22
CA GLY A 54 7.18 -2.20 0.22
C GLY A 54 5.67 -2.02 0.04
N LEU A 55 4.92 -3.10 -0.08
CA LEU A 55 3.48 -3.05 -0.29
C LEU A 55 2.70 -2.78 1.00
N GLY A 56 3.24 -3.18 2.15
CA GLY A 56 2.75 -2.73 3.45
C GLY A 56 2.85 -1.21 3.57
N ALA A 57 4.01 -0.63 3.24
CA ALA A 57 4.21 0.81 3.25
C ALA A 57 3.30 1.55 2.25
N VAL A 58 3.12 1.03 1.04
CA VAL A 58 2.21 1.63 0.04
C VAL A 58 0.77 1.65 0.54
N ASN A 59 0.28 0.56 1.14
CA ASN A 59 -1.07 0.52 1.71
C ASN A 59 -1.22 1.49 2.90
N LEU A 60 -0.18 1.64 3.74
CA LEU A 60 -0.16 2.61 4.83
C LEU A 60 -0.20 4.04 4.30
N LEU A 61 0.64 4.36 3.30
CA LEU A 61 0.67 5.68 2.67
C LEU A 61 -0.67 6.03 2.02
N PHE A 62 -1.30 5.08 1.31
CA PHE A 62 -2.62 5.28 0.75
C PHE A 62 -3.65 5.59 1.85
N TRP A 63 -3.65 4.83 2.95
CA TRP A 63 -4.55 5.08 4.06
C TRP A 63 -4.33 6.47 4.68
N LEU A 64 -3.07 6.85 4.93
CA LEU A 64 -2.73 8.19 5.45
C LEU A 64 -3.17 9.30 4.49
N THR A 65 -2.95 9.12 3.19
CA THR A 65 -3.40 10.08 2.17
C THR A 65 -4.92 10.22 2.18
N ALA A 66 -5.64 9.10 2.24
CA ALA A 66 -7.10 9.12 2.28
C ALA A 66 -7.67 9.82 3.53
N GLN A 67 -6.97 9.78 4.66
CA GLN A 67 -7.36 10.49 5.87
C GLN A 67 -7.10 12.00 5.79
N ASN A 68 -5.98 12.40 5.20
CA ASN A 68 -5.56 13.81 5.16
C ASN A 68 -6.23 14.59 4.00
N VAL A 69 -6.54 13.92 2.91
CA VAL A 69 -7.06 14.51 1.66
C VAL A 69 -8.56 14.26 1.51
N SER A 70 -9.20 13.59 2.51
CA SER A 70 -10.64 13.28 2.48
C SER A 70 -11.08 12.60 1.17
N LEU A 71 -10.27 11.64 0.69
CA LEU A 71 -10.56 10.91 -0.54
C LEU A 71 -11.90 10.17 -0.40
N THR A 72 -12.91 10.63 -1.13
CA THR A 72 -14.27 10.09 -1.11
C THR A 72 -14.72 9.69 -2.51
N GLY A 73 -15.72 8.81 -2.57
CA GLY A 73 -16.30 8.39 -3.84
C GLY A 73 -15.80 7.02 -4.33
N PRO A 74 -16.37 6.55 -5.46
CA PRO A 74 -16.12 5.21 -5.97
C PRO A 74 -14.66 4.98 -6.40
N PHE A 75 -14.00 6.00 -6.94
CA PHE A 75 -12.60 5.90 -7.38
C PHE A 75 -11.62 5.68 -6.22
N ALA A 76 -11.89 6.25 -5.04
CA ALA A 76 -11.09 5.99 -3.85
C ALA A 76 -11.23 4.52 -3.40
N GLY A 77 -12.44 3.95 -3.51
CA GLY A 77 -12.67 2.54 -3.26
C GLY A 77 -11.93 1.63 -4.24
N VAL A 78 -11.95 1.96 -5.54
CA VAL A 78 -11.21 1.22 -6.57
C VAL A 78 -9.71 1.27 -6.32
N ALA A 79 -9.16 2.45 -6.00
CA ALA A 79 -7.74 2.60 -5.67
C ALA A 79 -7.34 1.78 -4.44
N SER A 80 -8.16 1.80 -3.38
CA SER A 80 -7.98 0.99 -2.18
C SER A 80 -7.86 -0.50 -2.50
N TRP A 81 -8.82 -1.04 -3.24
CA TRP A 81 -8.82 -2.46 -3.63
C TRP A 81 -7.70 -2.81 -4.60
N ALA A 82 -7.31 -1.90 -5.50
CA ALA A 82 -6.19 -2.10 -6.39
C ALA A 82 -4.87 -2.28 -5.61
N PHE A 83 -4.64 -1.49 -4.57
CA PHE A 83 -3.47 -1.67 -3.69
C PHE A 83 -3.53 -2.97 -2.88
N VAL A 84 -4.72 -3.35 -2.37
CA VAL A 84 -4.91 -4.61 -1.64
C VAL A 84 -4.61 -5.81 -2.54
N VAL A 85 -5.18 -5.83 -3.75
CA VAL A 85 -4.95 -6.91 -4.73
C VAL A 85 -3.48 -6.98 -5.13
N GLY A 86 -2.85 -5.83 -5.45
CA GLY A 86 -1.43 -5.78 -5.76
C GLY A 86 -0.55 -6.31 -4.63
N ALA A 87 -0.87 -5.94 -3.39
CA ALA A 87 -0.12 -6.37 -2.22
C ALA A 87 -0.21 -7.88 -1.99
N ILE A 88 -1.36 -8.50 -2.19
CA ILE A 88 -1.55 -9.94 -2.00
C ILE A 88 -0.92 -10.71 -3.15
N THR A 89 -1.14 -10.29 -4.38
CA THR A 89 -0.73 -11.05 -5.56
C THR A 89 0.79 -11.00 -5.80
N MET A 90 1.48 -9.93 -5.43
CA MET A 90 2.93 -9.80 -5.67
C MET A 90 3.77 -10.89 -4.99
N PRO A 91 3.71 -11.10 -3.66
CA PRO A 91 4.49 -12.15 -3.02
C PRO A 91 4.07 -13.56 -3.45
N VAL A 92 2.77 -13.77 -3.74
CA VAL A 92 2.26 -15.03 -4.28
C VAL A 92 2.86 -15.32 -5.65
N CYS A 93 2.89 -14.33 -6.56
CA CYS A 93 3.52 -14.48 -7.87
C CYS A 93 5.02 -14.79 -7.74
N CYS A 94 5.73 -14.13 -6.82
CA CYS A 94 7.14 -14.43 -6.56
C CYS A 94 7.35 -15.88 -6.10
N GLY A 95 6.50 -16.37 -5.19
CA GLY A 95 6.53 -17.75 -4.71
C GLY A 95 6.26 -18.76 -5.84
N ILE A 96 5.24 -18.52 -6.66
CA ILE A 96 4.94 -19.39 -7.81
C ILE A 96 6.10 -19.39 -8.81
N MET A 97 6.63 -18.22 -9.15
CA MET A 97 7.74 -18.10 -10.11
C MET A 97 9.03 -18.73 -9.62
N ALA A 98 9.26 -18.79 -8.29
CA ALA A 98 10.43 -19.48 -7.75
C ALA A 98 10.48 -20.96 -8.17
N HIS A 99 9.29 -21.57 -8.36
CA HIS A 99 9.16 -22.98 -8.75
C HIS A 99 8.77 -23.17 -10.22
N PHE A 100 8.06 -22.19 -10.80
CA PHE A 100 7.58 -22.23 -12.19
C PHE A 100 8.01 -20.97 -12.96
N PRO A 101 9.26 -20.90 -13.48
CA PRO A 101 9.77 -19.70 -14.16
C PRO A 101 8.95 -19.27 -15.38
N LYS A 102 8.21 -20.20 -16.01
CA LYS A 102 7.34 -19.93 -17.16
C LYS A 102 6.10 -19.09 -16.79
N ALA A 103 5.77 -18.96 -15.51
CA ALA A 103 4.60 -18.23 -15.02
C ALA A 103 4.82 -16.69 -14.96
N HIS A 104 5.79 -16.15 -15.71
CA HIS A 104 6.15 -14.72 -15.68
C HIS A 104 5.00 -13.77 -16.00
N LEU A 105 4.01 -14.21 -16.79
CA LEU A 105 2.80 -13.41 -17.08
C LEU A 105 1.95 -13.11 -15.82
N LEU A 106 2.05 -13.94 -14.77
CA LEU A 106 1.36 -13.65 -13.51
C LEU A 106 1.82 -12.33 -12.89
N PHE A 107 3.04 -11.88 -13.15
CA PHE A 107 3.56 -10.60 -12.67
C PHE A 107 2.79 -9.39 -13.21
N THR A 108 2.11 -9.54 -14.33
CA THR A 108 1.27 -8.48 -14.90
C THR A 108 0.14 -8.08 -13.94
N VAL A 109 -0.43 -9.03 -13.21
CA VAL A 109 -1.55 -8.77 -12.29
C VAL A 109 -1.19 -7.77 -11.19
N PRO A 110 -0.17 -8.02 -10.33
CA PRO A 110 0.19 -7.06 -9.30
C PRO A 110 0.70 -5.73 -9.87
N VAL A 111 1.46 -5.75 -10.96
CA VAL A 111 2.01 -4.53 -11.57
C VAL A 111 0.89 -3.63 -12.08
N VAL A 112 -0.05 -4.16 -12.88
CA VAL A 112 -1.18 -3.37 -13.40
C VAL A 112 -2.06 -2.86 -12.27
N SER A 113 -2.32 -3.69 -11.25
CA SER A 113 -3.12 -3.32 -10.10
C SER A 113 -2.49 -2.15 -9.32
N LEU A 114 -1.19 -2.20 -9.07
CA LEU A 114 -0.46 -1.14 -8.37
C LEU A 114 -0.37 0.16 -9.18
N ILE A 115 -0.14 0.07 -10.49
CA ILE A 115 -0.15 1.23 -11.39
C ILE A 115 -1.53 1.88 -11.39
N LEU A 116 -2.61 1.10 -11.50
CA LEU A 116 -3.99 1.60 -11.45
C LEU A 116 -4.26 2.30 -10.11
N GLY A 117 -3.92 1.67 -8.99
CA GLY A 117 -4.09 2.25 -7.65
C GLY A 117 -3.33 3.57 -7.51
N GLY A 118 -2.08 3.62 -7.95
CA GLY A 118 -1.23 4.81 -7.92
C GLY A 118 -1.76 5.95 -8.82
N ALA A 119 -2.14 5.63 -10.05
CA ALA A 119 -2.69 6.61 -10.99
C ALA A 119 -4.00 7.22 -10.48
N LEU A 120 -4.92 6.38 -9.96
CA LEU A 120 -6.17 6.86 -9.37
C LEU A 120 -5.92 7.73 -8.14
N THR A 121 -5.01 7.32 -7.26
CA THR A 121 -4.67 8.13 -6.08
C THR A 121 -4.08 9.47 -6.48
N LEU A 122 -3.16 9.50 -7.45
CA LEU A 122 -2.55 10.73 -7.94
C LEU A 122 -3.61 11.67 -8.55
N THR A 123 -4.50 11.15 -9.39
CA THR A 123 -5.58 11.97 -9.97
C THR A 123 -6.53 12.52 -8.91
N LEU A 124 -6.89 11.72 -7.89
CA LEU A 124 -7.74 12.18 -6.80
C LEU A 124 -7.08 13.29 -5.98
N VAL A 125 -5.79 13.16 -5.67
CA VAL A 125 -5.02 14.18 -4.94
C VAL A 125 -4.90 15.49 -5.75
N LEU A 126 -4.69 15.40 -7.07
CA LEU A 126 -4.57 16.57 -7.93
C LEU A 126 -5.91 17.30 -8.16
N HIS A 127 -7.02 16.56 -8.09
CA HIS A 127 -8.37 17.11 -8.29
C HIS A 127 -9.07 17.49 -6.97
N GLU A 128 -8.36 17.46 -5.82
CA GLU A 128 -8.96 17.91 -4.56
C GLU A 128 -9.39 19.38 -4.66
N PRO A 129 -10.67 19.71 -4.40
CA PRO A 129 -11.13 21.10 -4.48
C PRO A 129 -10.39 21.97 -3.46
N GLN A 130 -9.84 23.07 -3.86
CA GLN A 130 -9.16 24.07 -3.02
C GLN A 130 -10.02 24.58 -1.85
N SER A 131 -11.34 24.35 -1.90
CA SER A 131 -12.31 24.71 -0.88
C SER A 131 -12.09 24.05 0.49
N VAL A 132 -11.60 22.81 0.52
CA VAL A 132 -11.32 22.09 1.78
C VAL A 132 -10.05 22.67 2.44
N LYS A 133 -9.08 23.07 1.64
CA LYS A 133 -7.83 23.67 2.12
C LYS A 133 -8.07 25.08 2.70
N ALA A 134 -8.96 25.86 2.11
CA ALA A 134 -9.36 27.17 2.61
C ALA A 134 -10.16 27.08 3.93
N ALA A 135 -11.02 26.07 4.08
CA ALA A 135 -11.77 25.84 5.31
C ALA A 135 -10.87 25.42 6.49
N ASN A 136 -9.82 24.64 6.23
CA ASN A 136 -8.88 24.20 7.27
C ASN A 136 -7.85 25.30 7.64
N THR A 137 -7.60 26.28 6.75
CA THR A 137 -6.73 27.44 7.04
C THR A 137 -7.48 28.62 7.68
N ALA A 138 -8.79 28.69 7.49
CA ALA A 138 -9.65 29.63 8.23
C ALA A 138 -9.86 29.07 9.64
N GLY A 139 -8.87 29.29 10.53
CA GLY A 139 -8.91 28.86 11.93
C GLY A 139 -10.15 29.36 12.67
N PRO A 140 -10.34 28.96 13.95
CA PRO A 140 -11.56 29.19 14.76
C PRO A 140 -11.95 30.66 14.96
N ALA A 141 -11.18 31.60 14.43
CA ALA A 141 -11.45 33.05 14.50
C ALA A 141 -12.73 33.49 13.73
N ALA A 142 -13.12 32.78 12.67
CA ALA A 142 -14.31 33.14 11.89
C ALA A 142 -15.64 32.82 12.62
N ASN A 143 -15.65 31.80 13.49
CA ASN A 143 -16.86 31.43 14.23
C ASN A 143 -17.16 32.36 15.40
N HIS A 144 -16.19 33.12 15.91
CA HIS A 144 -16.40 34.06 17.01
C HIS A 144 -17.07 35.35 16.55
N GLN A 145 -16.89 35.76 15.31
CA GLN A 145 -17.52 36.99 14.78
C GLN A 145 -19.00 36.83 14.45
N LEU A 146 -19.45 35.62 14.07
CA LEU A 146 -20.86 35.33 13.81
C LEU A 146 -21.70 35.20 15.09
N SER A 147 -21.07 34.83 16.22
CA SER A 147 -21.76 34.71 17.51
C SER A 147 -22.01 36.06 18.18
N THR A 148 -21.19 37.07 17.92
CA THR A 148 -21.32 38.43 18.49
C THR A 148 -22.30 39.32 17.72
N ALA A 149 -22.62 39.00 16.46
CA ALA A 149 -23.54 39.76 15.63
C ALA A 149 -25.02 39.41 15.85
N ASN A 150 -25.34 38.36 16.60
CA ASN A 150 -26.70 37.86 16.85
C ASN A 150 -27.15 37.95 18.31
N SER A 151 -26.56 38.83 19.14
CA SER A 151 -27.10 39.15 20.47
C SER A 151 -27.95 40.43 20.38
N PRO A 152 -29.23 40.35 20.77
CA PRO A 152 -30.16 41.51 20.80
C PRO A 152 -29.78 42.51 21.87
#